data_09d53d0c25f1083e7f81d77a2c17b27c
#
_entry.id   09d53d0c25f1083e7f81d77a2c17b27c
#
_cell.length_a   1.000
_cell.length_b   1.000
_cell.length_c   1.000
_cell.angle_alpha   90.00
_cell.angle_beta   90.00
_cell.angle_gamma   90.00
#
_symmetry.space_group_name_H-M   'P 1'
#
loop_
_entity.id
_entity.type
_entity.pdbx_description
1 polymer ?
#
loop_
_entity_poly.entity_id
_entity_poly.type
_entity_poly.pdbx_seq_one_letter_code
_entity_poly.pdbx_strand_id
1 'polypeptide(L)'
;MYCPRNSLKNQAICLKVPQALKSQGEPMGRGRPLEPLNITEDVRSQLDSISRSRSMPHSLVRRARIVLLSDGGLTNHEIGEKLGLSGATVGKWRRRFCRQGLMGLYDELRPGGPRSIDDDEVSSLIYTTLREKPEAATHWTCRSMADETGFSKSTVQRVWKAFGLQPHRQKHFKLSNDPFFVEKVRDIVGLYLNPPDNAMVLCVDEKSQIQALDRTQPILPLGLGYVEGVTHSYIRNGTTTLFAALEVASGKVLAQCKPKHRHQEFLQFLKHIDKNVPKDLDIHLVVDNYGTHKHEKVKRWLASKKRYHIHYTPTYASWLNQVEIWFGIITQKAIRRGTFRSVKDLITCIKTFTDSYNSNSRPFVWTATADSILQKIKRIFKLIHGT
;
A
#
# COMPACT_ATOMS: atom_id res chain seq x y z
N MET A 1 -12.83 -27.94 2.81
CA MET A 1 -11.75 -28.89 3.12
C MET A 1 -11.32 -28.67 4.56
N TYR A 2 -11.67 -29.64 5.38
CA TYR A 2 -11.40 -29.69 6.83
C TYR A 2 -9.94 -29.98 7.08
N CYS A 3 -9.32 -29.26 7.99
CA CYS A 3 -8.00 -29.58 8.51
C CYS A 3 -8.17 -30.12 9.94
N PRO A 4 -7.63 -31.29 10.29
CA PRO A 4 -7.86 -31.92 11.58
C PRO A 4 -6.94 -31.35 12.66
N ARG A 5 -7.51 -31.19 13.86
CA ARG A 5 -6.79 -30.86 15.09
C ARG A 5 -5.97 -32.09 15.56
N ASN A 6 -4.65 -31.91 15.66
CA ASN A 6 -3.78 -32.82 16.38
C ASN A 6 -3.72 -32.42 17.85
N SER A 7 -4.26 -33.29 18.71
CA SER A 7 -4.10 -33.22 20.14
C SER A 7 -2.81 -33.92 20.55
N LEU A 8 -1.81 -33.16 20.99
CA LEU A 8 -0.67 -33.71 21.71
C LEU A 8 -0.94 -33.67 23.20
N LYS A 9 -1.19 -34.86 23.77
CA LYS A 9 -1.22 -35.10 25.21
C LYS A 9 0.21 -34.99 25.77
N ASN A 10 0.47 -33.95 26.58
CA ASN A 10 1.69 -33.88 27.39
C ASN A 10 1.58 -34.88 28.54
N GLN A 11 2.41 -35.92 28.51
CA GLN A 11 2.66 -36.78 29.67
C GLN A 11 3.54 -36.01 30.66
N ALA A 12 3.00 -35.74 31.84
CA ALA A 12 3.76 -35.21 32.95
C ALA A 12 4.62 -36.32 33.57
N ILE A 13 5.93 -36.19 33.42
CA ILE A 13 6.90 -37.03 34.13
C ILE A 13 7.03 -36.50 35.55
N CYS A 14 6.50 -37.28 36.50
CA CYS A 14 6.59 -37.00 37.91
C CYS A 14 7.94 -37.52 38.45
N LEU A 15 8.92 -36.61 38.59
CA LEU A 15 10.20 -36.93 39.25
C LEU A 15 10.04 -36.76 40.78
N LYS A 16 10.16 -37.86 41.52
CA LYS A 16 10.23 -37.90 42.97
C LYS A 16 11.52 -37.24 43.46
N VAL A 17 11.39 -36.22 44.30
CA VAL A 17 12.49 -35.56 45.01
C VAL A 17 12.79 -36.32 46.31
N PRO A 18 14.06 -36.59 46.65
CA PRO A 18 14.45 -37.22 47.92
C PRO A 18 14.30 -36.23 49.11
N GLN A 19 13.80 -36.74 50.21
CA GLN A 19 13.75 -36.02 51.49
C GLN A 19 15.17 -35.84 52.05
N ALA A 20 15.56 -34.58 52.34
CA ALA A 20 16.80 -34.25 53.05
C ALA A 20 16.49 -33.54 54.37
N LEU A 21 16.91 -34.18 55.46
CA LEU A 21 17.38 -33.75 56.76
C LEU A 21 16.95 -32.39 57.31
N LYS A 22 16.29 -32.48 58.48
CA LYS A 22 16.00 -31.37 59.40
C LYS A 22 17.31 -30.89 60.05
N SER A 23 17.63 -29.60 59.96
CA SER A 23 18.57 -28.90 60.84
C SER A 23 17.80 -27.88 61.69
N GLN A 24 18.34 -27.68 62.91
CA GLN A 24 17.72 -27.05 64.06
C GLN A 24 17.55 -25.53 63.95
N GLY A 25 16.44 -25.05 64.46
CA GLY A 25 16.08 -23.85 65.20
C GLY A 25 16.70 -22.51 64.82
N GLU A 26 15.96 -21.71 63.99
CA GLU A 26 16.04 -20.24 64.03
C GLU A 26 14.63 -19.67 64.32
N PRO A 27 14.51 -18.45 64.91
CA PRO A 27 13.23 -17.94 65.41
C PRO A 27 12.25 -17.69 64.27
N MET A 28 11.07 -18.28 64.36
CA MET A 28 9.99 -18.15 63.39
C MET A 28 9.51 -16.72 63.29
N GLY A 29 9.91 -16.05 62.20
CA GLY A 29 9.33 -14.78 61.75
C GLY A 29 7.84 -14.97 61.44
N ARG A 30 6.95 -14.10 62.00
CA ARG A 30 5.51 -14.05 61.70
C ARG A 30 5.28 -13.78 60.24
N GLY A 31 5.00 -14.79 59.41
CA GLY A 31 4.64 -14.66 58.01
C GLY A 31 4.63 -16.00 57.27
N ARG A 32 3.84 -16.10 56.20
CA ARG A 32 3.80 -17.32 55.35
C ARG A 32 5.19 -17.49 54.70
N PRO A 33 5.82 -18.67 54.79
CA PRO A 33 7.13 -18.90 54.15
C PRO A 33 7.06 -18.63 52.66
N LEU A 34 8.07 -17.94 52.17
CA LEU A 34 8.19 -17.62 50.73
C LEU A 34 8.66 -18.88 49.99
N GLU A 35 8.03 -19.22 48.88
CA GLU A 35 8.49 -20.30 47.99
C GLU A 35 9.95 -20.02 47.55
N PRO A 36 10.87 -21.01 47.69
CA PRO A 36 12.24 -20.84 47.23
C PRO A 36 12.29 -20.69 45.72
N LEU A 37 13.17 -19.81 45.25
CA LEU A 37 13.42 -19.63 43.82
C LEU A 37 14.52 -20.61 43.39
N ASN A 38 14.23 -21.53 42.48
CA ASN A 38 15.22 -22.41 41.90
C ASN A 38 15.76 -21.76 40.60
N ILE A 39 16.83 -20.99 40.71
CA ILE A 39 17.45 -20.30 39.58
C ILE A 39 18.74 -21.02 39.20
N THR A 40 18.78 -21.56 37.96
CA THR A 40 20.03 -22.12 37.40
C THR A 40 20.94 -20.98 36.94
N GLU A 41 22.24 -21.28 36.82
CA GLU A 41 23.22 -20.27 36.37
C GLU A 41 22.87 -19.66 34.99
N ASP A 42 22.37 -20.49 34.06
CA ASP A 42 21.91 -20.01 32.74
C ASP A 42 20.74 -19.02 32.87
N VAL A 43 19.76 -19.33 33.72
CA VAL A 43 18.61 -18.45 33.92
C VAL A 43 19.03 -17.16 34.63
N ARG A 44 19.99 -17.25 35.58
CA ARG A 44 20.57 -16.09 36.24
C ARG A 44 21.25 -15.15 35.21
N SER A 45 22.08 -15.71 34.34
CA SER A 45 22.75 -14.94 33.28
C SER A 45 21.76 -14.23 32.36
N GLN A 46 20.66 -14.91 31.97
CA GLN A 46 19.59 -14.31 31.17
C GLN A 46 18.86 -13.18 31.93
N LEU A 47 18.54 -13.37 33.20
CA LEU A 47 17.91 -12.35 34.03
C LEU A 47 18.81 -11.13 34.20
N ASP A 48 20.12 -11.33 34.38
CA ASP A 48 21.09 -10.25 34.47
C ASP A 48 21.18 -9.47 33.14
N SER A 49 21.22 -10.17 32.01
CA SER A 49 21.19 -9.56 30.69
C SER A 49 19.93 -8.70 30.50
N ILE A 50 18.74 -9.23 30.82
CA ILE A 50 17.47 -8.49 30.74
C ILE A 50 17.50 -7.27 31.67
N SER A 51 18.00 -7.44 32.93
CA SER A 51 18.00 -6.38 33.94
C SER A 51 18.85 -5.17 33.58
N ARG A 52 19.88 -5.35 32.75
CA ARG A 52 20.84 -4.33 32.27
C ARG A 52 20.45 -3.78 30.87
N SER A 53 19.53 -4.42 30.17
CA SER A 53 19.18 -4.04 28.81
C SER A 53 18.50 -2.67 28.75
N ARG A 54 18.93 -1.85 27.77
CA ARG A 54 18.30 -0.57 27.43
C ARG A 54 17.27 -0.68 26.33
N SER A 55 17.24 -1.79 25.60
CA SER A 55 16.34 -2.04 24.47
C SER A 55 15.08 -2.81 24.87
N MET A 56 15.08 -3.52 26.01
CA MET A 56 13.92 -4.26 26.47
C MET A 56 12.90 -3.34 27.16
N PRO A 57 11.59 -3.72 27.09
CA PRO A 57 10.54 -2.97 27.79
C PRO A 57 10.86 -2.79 29.27
N HIS A 58 10.69 -1.57 29.77
CA HIS A 58 10.99 -1.23 31.18
C HIS A 58 10.23 -2.13 32.18
N SER A 59 9.01 -2.56 31.82
CA SER A 59 8.25 -3.52 32.64
C SER A 59 8.97 -4.86 32.81
N LEU A 60 9.56 -5.39 31.75
CA LEU A 60 10.31 -6.66 31.79
C LEU A 60 11.61 -6.54 32.58
N VAL A 61 12.35 -5.44 32.39
CA VAL A 61 13.55 -5.13 33.17
C VAL A 61 13.24 -5.08 34.67
N ARG A 62 12.15 -4.40 35.05
CA ARG A 62 11.71 -4.36 36.48
C ARG A 62 11.36 -5.74 37.02
N ARG A 63 10.70 -6.59 36.23
CA ARG A 63 10.33 -7.95 36.63
C ARG A 63 11.55 -8.86 36.79
N ALA A 64 12.53 -8.75 35.91
CA ALA A 64 13.80 -9.46 36.07
C ALA A 64 14.53 -9.04 37.36
N ARG A 65 14.58 -7.73 37.67
CA ARG A 65 15.14 -7.23 38.93
C ARG A 65 14.42 -7.74 40.16
N ILE A 66 13.08 -7.87 40.12
CA ILE A 66 12.32 -8.48 41.23
C ILE A 66 12.81 -9.90 41.51
N VAL A 67 13.00 -10.72 40.48
CA VAL A 67 13.44 -12.10 40.61
C VAL A 67 14.88 -12.17 41.16
N LEU A 68 15.81 -11.39 40.59
CA LEU A 68 17.21 -11.34 41.06
C LEU A 68 17.32 -10.89 42.51
N LEU A 69 16.58 -9.86 42.91
CA LEU A 69 16.58 -9.38 44.30
C LEU A 69 15.93 -10.40 45.25
N SER A 70 14.92 -11.13 44.79
CA SER A 70 14.29 -12.20 45.57
C SER A 70 15.20 -13.39 45.76
N ASP A 71 16.03 -13.73 44.77
CA ASP A 71 17.05 -14.76 44.87
C ASP A 71 18.17 -14.36 45.81
N GLY A 72 18.48 -13.05 45.88
CA GLY A 72 19.37 -12.48 46.89
C GLY A 72 18.84 -12.43 48.31
N GLY A 73 17.68 -13.05 48.58
CA GLY A 73 17.11 -13.20 49.93
C GLY A 73 16.28 -12.02 50.44
N LEU A 74 16.05 -10.96 49.61
CA LEU A 74 15.24 -9.83 50.06
C LEU A 74 13.76 -10.19 50.14
N THR A 75 13.09 -9.61 51.14
CA THR A 75 11.64 -9.77 51.32
C THR A 75 10.84 -8.99 50.26
N ASN A 76 9.60 -9.34 50.03
CA ASN A 76 8.72 -8.63 49.09
C ASN A 76 8.54 -7.16 49.45
N HIS A 77 8.63 -6.78 50.72
CA HIS A 77 8.55 -5.40 51.19
C HIS A 77 9.80 -4.60 50.80
N GLU A 78 10.97 -5.13 51.14
CA GLU A 78 12.26 -4.48 50.81
C GLU A 78 12.47 -4.30 49.29
N ILE A 79 12.06 -5.31 48.50
CA ILE A 79 12.09 -5.20 47.04
C ILE A 79 11.10 -4.13 46.55
N GLY A 80 9.92 -4.07 47.18
CA GLY A 80 8.92 -3.05 46.89
C GLY A 80 9.45 -1.64 47.12
N GLU A 81 10.10 -1.41 48.27
CA GLU A 81 10.73 -0.12 48.57
C GLU A 81 11.85 0.24 47.59
N LYS A 82 12.76 -0.69 47.26
CA LYS A 82 13.86 -0.47 46.29
C LYS A 82 13.39 -0.16 44.86
N LEU A 83 12.29 -0.75 44.43
CA LEU A 83 11.78 -0.63 43.06
C LEU A 83 10.59 0.31 42.92
N GLY A 84 10.08 0.89 44.00
CA GLY A 84 8.88 1.72 44.03
C GLY A 84 7.63 0.91 43.63
N LEU A 85 7.46 -0.28 44.23
CA LEU A 85 6.36 -1.20 43.92
C LEU A 85 5.66 -1.64 45.21
N SER A 86 4.39 -2.01 45.10
CA SER A 86 3.70 -2.66 46.21
C SER A 86 4.22 -4.09 46.40
N GLY A 87 4.31 -4.56 47.66
CA GLY A 87 4.71 -5.93 47.99
C GLY A 87 3.81 -6.99 47.34
N ALA A 88 2.54 -6.66 47.08
CA ALA A 88 1.61 -7.51 46.33
C ALA A 88 2.05 -7.70 44.87
N THR A 89 2.55 -6.62 44.22
CA THR A 89 3.08 -6.68 42.86
C THR A 89 4.35 -7.52 42.78
N VAL A 90 5.26 -7.36 43.76
CA VAL A 90 6.46 -8.18 43.87
C VAL A 90 6.08 -9.66 44.05
N GLY A 91 5.19 -9.97 44.97
CA GLY A 91 4.71 -11.34 45.20
C GLY A 91 4.01 -11.95 43.98
N LYS A 92 3.28 -11.16 43.19
CA LYS A 92 2.68 -11.62 41.94
C LYS A 92 3.73 -12.11 40.95
N TRP A 93 4.76 -11.29 40.66
CA TRP A 93 5.79 -11.62 39.66
C TRP A 93 6.71 -12.75 40.13
N ARG A 94 7.01 -12.81 41.41
CA ARG A 94 7.74 -13.90 42.01
C ARG A 94 7.00 -15.25 41.83
N ARG A 95 5.69 -15.33 42.17
CA ARG A 95 4.87 -16.53 41.96
C ARG A 95 4.78 -16.94 40.51
N ARG A 96 4.65 -15.96 39.58
CA ARG A 96 4.64 -16.27 38.13
C ARG A 96 5.97 -16.87 37.69
N PHE A 97 7.07 -16.33 38.16
CA PHE A 97 8.39 -16.88 37.86
C PHE A 97 8.56 -18.29 38.44
N CYS A 98 8.14 -18.57 39.68
CA CYS A 98 8.17 -19.92 40.26
C CYS A 98 7.39 -20.94 39.43
N ARG A 99 6.27 -20.52 38.82
CA ARG A 99 5.40 -21.44 38.04
C ARG A 99 5.86 -21.61 36.58
N GLN A 100 6.36 -20.60 35.98
CA GLN A 100 6.57 -20.53 34.51
C GLN A 100 8.00 -20.14 34.12
N GLY A 101 8.90 -19.98 35.06
CA GLY A 101 10.27 -19.50 34.80
C GLY A 101 10.30 -18.14 34.13
N LEU A 102 11.25 -17.96 33.22
CA LEU A 102 11.42 -16.73 32.47
C LEU A 102 10.18 -16.31 31.66
N MET A 103 9.41 -17.28 31.14
CA MET A 103 8.17 -16.99 30.40
C MET A 103 7.13 -16.31 31.26
N GLY A 104 7.11 -16.58 32.58
CA GLY A 104 6.23 -15.92 33.54
C GLY A 104 6.47 -14.41 33.68
N LEU A 105 7.58 -13.88 33.23
CA LEU A 105 7.87 -12.45 33.26
C LEU A 105 7.26 -11.69 32.08
N TYR A 106 6.83 -12.36 31.02
CA TYR A 106 6.15 -11.73 29.90
C TYR A 106 4.67 -11.52 30.18
N ASP A 107 4.08 -10.52 29.52
CA ASP A 107 2.64 -10.30 29.61
C ASP A 107 1.91 -11.36 28.77
N GLU A 108 0.90 -11.97 29.38
CA GLU A 108 -0.02 -12.84 28.65
C GLU A 108 -0.88 -12.00 27.72
N LEU A 109 -1.20 -12.57 26.55
CA LEU A 109 -2.20 -11.99 25.65
C LEU A 109 -3.51 -11.85 26.44
N ARG A 110 -3.95 -10.60 26.60
CA ARG A 110 -5.24 -10.36 27.24
C ARG A 110 -6.34 -10.80 26.27
N PRO A 111 -7.21 -11.74 26.64
CA PRO A 111 -8.40 -11.99 25.83
C PRO A 111 -9.17 -10.67 25.72
N GLY A 112 -9.39 -10.21 24.50
CA GLY A 112 -10.26 -9.05 24.26
C GLY A 112 -11.66 -9.29 24.84
N GLY A 113 -12.45 -8.25 25.00
CA GLY A 113 -13.85 -8.39 25.33
C GLY A 113 -14.57 -9.30 24.32
N PRO A 114 -15.61 -10.03 24.71
CA PRO A 114 -16.41 -10.84 23.80
C PRO A 114 -16.94 -9.95 22.66
N ARG A 115 -17.04 -10.51 21.46
CA ARG A 115 -17.65 -9.80 20.32
C ARG A 115 -19.08 -9.43 20.66
N SER A 116 -19.43 -8.17 20.51
CA SER A 116 -20.81 -7.64 20.69
C SER A 116 -21.64 -7.71 19.41
N ILE A 117 -21.01 -8.02 18.28
CA ILE A 117 -21.63 -8.12 16.96
C ILE A 117 -21.26 -9.50 16.42
N ASP A 118 -22.26 -10.29 16.06
CA ASP A 118 -22.09 -11.62 15.53
C ASP A 118 -21.79 -11.63 14.01
N ASP A 119 -21.53 -12.80 13.46
CA ASP A 119 -21.17 -12.95 12.06
C ASP A 119 -22.39 -12.79 11.13
N ASP A 120 -23.61 -13.04 11.61
CA ASP A 120 -24.86 -12.88 10.85
C ASP A 120 -25.19 -11.38 10.70
N GLU A 121 -25.02 -10.60 11.75
CA GLU A 121 -25.17 -9.15 11.73
C GLU A 121 -24.17 -8.49 10.75
N VAL A 122 -22.90 -8.96 10.76
CA VAL A 122 -21.88 -8.50 9.80
C VAL A 122 -22.27 -8.89 8.37
N SER A 123 -22.79 -10.10 8.17
CA SER A 123 -23.22 -10.58 6.86
C SER A 123 -24.42 -9.80 6.34
N SER A 124 -25.38 -9.45 7.20
CA SER A 124 -26.51 -8.60 6.87
C SER A 124 -26.05 -7.20 6.42
N LEU A 125 -25.15 -6.57 7.18
CA LEU A 125 -24.58 -5.26 6.80
C LEU A 125 -23.87 -5.30 5.45
N ILE A 126 -23.12 -6.36 5.17
CA ILE A 126 -22.46 -6.56 3.88
C ILE A 126 -23.50 -6.74 2.77
N TYR A 127 -24.53 -7.54 3.00
CA TYR A 127 -25.59 -7.79 2.03
C TYR A 127 -26.30 -6.49 1.64
N THR A 128 -26.78 -5.71 2.63
CA THR A 128 -27.41 -4.40 2.42
C THR A 128 -26.47 -3.44 1.67
N THR A 129 -25.18 -3.39 2.05
CA THR A 129 -24.18 -2.58 1.34
C THR A 129 -24.06 -2.92 -0.15
N LEU A 130 -24.12 -4.21 -0.51
CA LEU A 130 -23.86 -4.71 -1.86
C LEU A 130 -25.12 -4.75 -2.75
N ARG A 131 -26.30 -4.96 -2.17
CA ARG A 131 -27.53 -5.27 -2.90
C ARG A 131 -28.58 -4.17 -2.85
N GLU A 132 -28.52 -3.34 -1.83
CA GLU A 132 -29.52 -2.31 -1.60
C GLU A 132 -28.95 -0.91 -1.81
N LYS A 133 -29.82 0.05 -2.03
CA LYS A 133 -29.46 1.48 -2.15
C LYS A 133 -30.26 2.28 -1.14
N PRO A 134 -29.68 3.34 -0.58
CA PRO A 134 -30.43 4.25 0.27
C PRO A 134 -31.53 4.97 -0.55
N GLU A 135 -32.70 5.20 0.03
CA GLU A 135 -33.86 5.80 -0.66
C GLU A 135 -33.55 7.17 -1.29
N ALA A 136 -32.78 8.01 -0.61
CA ALA A 136 -32.50 9.38 -1.03
C ALA A 136 -31.08 9.62 -1.53
N ALA A 137 -30.28 8.56 -1.80
CA ALA A 137 -28.89 8.72 -2.24
C ALA A 137 -28.47 7.62 -3.22
N THR A 138 -27.42 7.89 -4.00
CA THR A 138 -26.89 6.95 -4.99
C THR A 138 -26.02 5.85 -4.39
N HIS A 139 -25.54 6.02 -3.18
CA HIS A 139 -24.61 5.11 -2.49
C HIS A 139 -24.67 5.28 -0.97
N TRP A 140 -24.31 4.24 -0.27
CA TRP A 140 -24.23 4.25 1.18
C TRP A 140 -23.02 5.06 1.68
N THR A 141 -23.24 5.87 2.71
CA THR A 141 -22.19 6.47 3.53
C THR A 141 -22.11 5.71 4.87
N CYS A 142 -21.00 5.84 5.61
CA CYS A 142 -20.94 5.21 6.94
C CYS A 142 -22.03 5.72 7.89
N ARG A 143 -22.52 6.95 7.69
CA ARG A 143 -23.60 7.53 8.49
C ARG A 143 -24.93 6.91 8.12
N SER A 144 -25.32 6.97 6.85
CA SER A 144 -26.61 6.41 6.39
C SER A 144 -26.72 4.92 6.64
N MET A 145 -25.62 4.16 6.48
CA MET A 145 -25.60 2.75 6.82
C MET A 145 -25.70 2.50 8.33
N ALA A 146 -25.12 3.36 9.15
CA ALA A 146 -25.25 3.29 10.61
C ALA A 146 -26.71 3.55 11.05
N ASP A 147 -27.34 4.54 10.44
CA ASP A 147 -28.74 4.91 10.71
C ASP A 147 -29.68 3.74 10.28
N GLU A 148 -29.41 3.09 9.15
CA GLU A 148 -30.19 1.97 8.60
C GLU A 148 -30.05 0.68 9.44
N THR A 149 -28.83 0.36 9.85
CA THR A 149 -28.53 -0.92 10.53
C THR A 149 -28.50 -0.84 12.06
N GLY A 150 -28.55 0.36 12.62
CA GLY A 150 -28.42 0.58 14.08
C GLY A 150 -26.96 0.47 14.60
N PHE A 151 -26.00 0.18 13.75
CA PHE A 151 -24.60 0.09 14.16
C PHE A 151 -23.95 1.48 14.31
N SER A 152 -22.86 1.54 15.10
CA SER A 152 -22.05 2.74 15.16
C SER A 152 -21.32 2.97 13.81
N LYS A 153 -21.08 4.23 13.44
CA LYS A 153 -20.29 4.60 12.24
C LYS A 153 -18.91 3.93 12.23
N SER A 154 -18.27 3.83 13.39
CA SER A 154 -16.96 3.20 13.54
C SER A 154 -17.02 1.69 13.28
N THR A 155 -18.11 1.03 13.63
CA THR A 155 -18.36 -0.37 13.30
C THR A 155 -18.53 -0.56 11.80
N VAL A 156 -19.41 0.23 11.15
CA VAL A 156 -19.60 0.20 9.70
C VAL A 156 -18.26 0.42 8.97
N GLN A 157 -17.50 1.44 9.36
CA GLN A 157 -16.21 1.74 8.75
C GLN A 157 -15.21 0.58 8.92
N ARG A 158 -15.17 -0.06 10.10
CA ARG A 158 -14.29 -1.18 10.39
C ARG A 158 -14.65 -2.40 9.55
N VAL A 159 -15.95 -2.73 9.42
CA VAL A 159 -16.43 -3.82 8.57
C VAL A 159 -16.10 -3.53 7.11
N TRP A 160 -16.47 -2.36 6.59
CA TRP A 160 -16.17 -2.00 5.21
C TRP A 160 -14.68 -2.04 4.90
N LYS A 161 -13.82 -1.59 5.81
CA LYS A 161 -12.36 -1.68 5.66
C LYS A 161 -11.88 -3.13 5.62
N ALA A 162 -12.40 -3.98 6.50
CA ALA A 162 -12.02 -5.40 6.57
C ALA A 162 -12.39 -6.17 5.28
N PHE A 163 -13.53 -5.84 4.69
CA PHE A 163 -14.02 -6.48 3.45
C PHE A 163 -13.68 -5.68 2.17
N GLY A 164 -12.91 -4.60 2.26
CA GLY A 164 -12.50 -3.78 1.11
C GLY A 164 -13.65 -3.03 0.44
N LEU A 165 -14.79 -2.84 1.12
CA LEU A 165 -15.97 -2.16 0.59
C LEU A 165 -15.76 -0.64 0.60
N GLN A 166 -16.03 -0.01 -0.54
CA GLN A 166 -15.90 1.44 -0.72
C GLN A 166 -17.08 2.01 -1.52
N PRO A 167 -18.31 2.02 -0.96
CA PRO A 167 -19.52 2.42 -1.69
C PRO A 167 -19.45 3.85 -2.25
N HIS A 168 -18.72 4.75 -1.58
CA HIS A 168 -18.50 6.15 -1.99
C HIS A 168 -17.54 6.31 -3.17
N ARG A 169 -16.87 5.24 -3.61
CA ARG A 169 -15.92 5.29 -4.73
C ARG A 169 -16.51 4.63 -5.96
N GLN A 170 -16.56 5.39 -7.03
CA GLN A 170 -16.93 4.90 -8.35
C GLN A 170 -15.70 4.91 -9.24
N LYS A 171 -15.43 3.80 -9.91
CA LYS A 171 -14.44 3.72 -10.99
C LYS A 171 -15.19 3.58 -12.31
N HIS A 172 -14.90 4.50 -13.23
CA HIS A 172 -15.38 4.36 -14.59
C HIS A 172 -14.64 3.22 -15.28
N PHE A 173 -15.36 2.32 -15.87
CA PHE A 173 -14.81 1.32 -16.77
C PHE A 173 -15.71 1.20 -17.99
N LYS A 174 -15.12 0.85 -19.12
CA LYS A 174 -15.85 0.51 -20.34
C LYS A 174 -15.25 -0.77 -20.88
N LEU A 175 -16.12 -1.74 -21.17
CA LEU A 175 -15.68 -2.96 -21.80
C LEU A 175 -15.28 -2.66 -23.24
N SER A 176 -14.16 -3.21 -23.67
CA SER A 176 -13.71 -3.09 -25.05
C SER A 176 -14.63 -3.90 -25.97
N ASN A 177 -14.98 -3.30 -27.07
CA ASN A 177 -15.68 -3.97 -28.18
C ASN A 177 -14.72 -4.26 -29.36
N ASP A 178 -13.42 -4.21 -29.12
CA ASP A 178 -12.40 -4.49 -30.12
C ASP A 178 -12.40 -6.00 -30.44
N PRO A 179 -12.64 -6.42 -31.69
CA PRO A 179 -12.67 -7.84 -32.05
C PRO A 179 -11.31 -8.53 -31.85
N PHE A 180 -10.21 -7.77 -31.90
CA PHE A 180 -8.85 -8.27 -31.68
C PHE A 180 -8.33 -7.96 -30.29
N PHE A 181 -9.23 -7.87 -29.31
CA PHE A 181 -8.87 -7.49 -27.94
C PHE A 181 -7.83 -8.42 -27.32
N VAL A 182 -8.06 -9.73 -27.45
CA VAL A 182 -7.20 -10.76 -26.82
C VAL A 182 -5.79 -10.75 -27.43
N GLU A 183 -5.71 -10.68 -28.74
CA GLU A 183 -4.48 -10.65 -29.51
C GLU A 183 -3.63 -9.42 -29.16
N LYS A 184 -4.26 -8.24 -29.15
CA LYS A 184 -3.60 -6.99 -28.80
C LYS A 184 -3.13 -6.93 -27.35
N VAL A 185 -3.91 -7.47 -26.40
CA VAL A 185 -3.48 -7.59 -25.00
C VAL A 185 -2.27 -8.50 -24.89
N ARG A 186 -2.28 -9.65 -25.57
CA ARG A 186 -1.14 -10.60 -25.56
C ARG A 186 0.10 -9.99 -26.19
N ASP A 187 -0.04 -9.29 -27.30
CA ASP A 187 1.05 -8.62 -28.02
C ASP A 187 1.73 -7.57 -27.11
N ILE A 188 0.96 -6.64 -26.55
CA ILE A 188 1.49 -5.55 -25.72
C ILE A 188 2.07 -6.08 -24.40
N VAL A 189 1.37 -7.00 -23.73
CA VAL A 189 1.88 -7.60 -22.49
C VAL A 189 3.14 -8.44 -22.76
N GLY A 190 3.20 -9.11 -23.90
CA GLY A 190 4.39 -9.81 -24.38
C GLY A 190 5.59 -8.89 -24.49
N LEU A 191 5.43 -7.71 -25.11
CA LEU A 191 6.47 -6.68 -25.23
C LEU A 191 6.97 -6.17 -23.85
N TYR A 192 6.08 -6.05 -22.86
CA TYR A 192 6.45 -5.58 -21.53
C TYR A 192 7.19 -6.63 -20.69
N LEU A 193 6.82 -7.90 -20.83
CA LEU A 193 7.43 -8.99 -20.08
C LEU A 193 8.70 -9.53 -20.74
N ASN A 194 8.75 -9.53 -22.07
CA ASN A 194 9.84 -10.06 -22.87
C ASN A 194 10.10 -9.13 -24.06
N PRO A 195 10.72 -7.96 -23.85
CA PRO A 195 11.06 -7.06 -24.95
C PRO A 195 12.04 -7.75 -25.90
N PRO A 196 11.93 -7.49 -27.22
CA PRO A 196 12.87 -8.05 -28.20
C PRO A 196 14.30 -7.54 -27.95
N ASP A 197 15.28 -8.38 -28.28
CA ASP A 197 16.69 -7.99 -28.28
C ASP A 197 16.94 -6.87 -29.31
N ASN A 198 17.88 -5.98 -29.03
CA ASN A 198 18.22 -4.82 -29.88
C ASN A 198 17.02 -3.92 -30.25
N ALA A 199 16.02 -3.84 -29.41
CA ALA A 199 14.85 -3.02 -29.62
C ALA A 199 14.57 -2.08 -28.43
N MET A 200 13.95 -0.95 -28.74
CA MET A 200 13.43 -0.01 -27.75
C MET A 200 11.92 -0.02 -27.77
N VAL A 201 11.29 -0.34 -26.62
CA VAL A 201 9.84 -0.31 -26.46
C VAL A 201 9.43 1.03 -25.88
N LEU A 202 8.65 1.80 -26.62
CA LEU A 202 8.16 3.13 -26.26
C LEU A 202 6.65 3.14 -26.15
N CYS A 203 6.14 3.53 -24.99
CA CYS A 203 4.73 3.84 -24.78
C CYS A 203 4.48 5.29 -25.15
N VAL A 204 3.71 5.55 -26.18
CA VAL A 204 3.51 6.89 -26.76
C VAL A 204 2.05 7.31 -26.67
N ASP A 205 1.82 8.54 -26.20
CA ASP A 205 0.50 9.13 -26.12
C ASP A 205 0.57 10.65 -25.98
N GLU A 206 -0.60 11.33 -25.98
CA GLU A 206 -0.69 12.76 -25.75
C GLU A 206 -1.67 13.13 -24.64
N LYS A 207 -1.21 13.99 -23.75
CA LYS A 207 -2.07 14.69 -22.80
C LYS A 207 -2.52 16.02 -23.41
N SER A 208 -3.74 16.02 -23.94
CA SER A 208 -4.32 17.18 -24.59
C SER A 208 -4.82 18.23 -23.59
N GLN A 209 -4.93 19.49 -24.06
CA GLN A 209 -5.60 20.60 -23.35
C GLN A 209 -5.14 20.85 -21.92
N ILE A 210 -3.84 20.76 -21.67
CA ILE A 210 -3.29 21.18 -20.39
C ILE A 210 -3.41 22.70 -20.28
N GLN A 211 -4.13 23.18 -19.26
CA GLN A 211 -4.45 24.59 -19.10
C GLN A 211 -3.36 25.30 -18.29
N ALA A 212 -2.92 26.47 -18.78
CA ALA A 212 -2.13 27.42 -18.01
C ALA A 212 -3.08 28.24 -17.11
N LEU A 213 -3.24 27.77 -15.87
CA LEU A 213 -4.11 28.40 -14.89
C LEU A 213 -3.30 29.37 -14.02
N ASP A 214 -3.67 30.64 -14.03
CA ASP A 214 -3.14 31.63 -13.11
C ASP A 214 -4.17 31.88 -11.99
N ARG A 215 -3.76 31.63 -10.74
CA ARG A 215 -4.63 31.83 -9.58
C ARG A 215 -4.61 33.28 -9.17
N THR A 216 -5.79 33.86 -8.98
CA THR A 216 -5.95 35.29 -8.69
C THR A 216 -5.42 35.72 -7.32
N GLN A 217 -5.21 34.77 -6.43
CA GLN A 217 -4.67 35.00 -5.10
C GLN A 217 -3.57 33.99 -4.77
N PRO A 218 -2.61 34.37 -3.91
CA PRO A 218 -1.58 33.45 -3.43
C PRO A 218 -2.20 32.22 -2.76
N ILE A 219 -1.51 31.10 -2.86
CA ILE A 219 -1.85 29.89 -2.15
C ILE A 219 -1.61 30.14 -0.65
N LEU A 220 -2.59 29.83 0.20
CA LEU A 220 -2.40 29.83 1.65
C LEU A 220 -1.43 28.69 2.00
N PRO A 221 -0.28 28.98 2.63
CA PRO A 221 0.71 27.96 2.91
C PRO A 221 0.18 26.92 3.91
N LEU A 222 0.71 25.71 3.80
CA LEU A 222 0.46 24.65 4.78
C LEU A 222 0.92 25.12 6.17
N GLY A 223 0.11 24.90 7.21
CA GLY A 223 0.42 25.21 8.59
C GLY A 223 -0.02 24.15 9.58
N LEU A 224 0.40 24.29 10.83
CA LEU A 224 0.02 23.37 11.89
C LEU A 224 -1.49 23.41 12.12
N GLY A 225 -2.16 22.29 11.89
CA GLY A 225 -3.61 22.15 12.08
C GLY A 225 -4.48 22.57 10.90
N TYR A 226 -3.91 23.05 9.79
CA TYR A 226 -4.66 23.36 8.56
C TYR A 226 -3.91 22.99 7.30
N VAL A 227 -4.69 22.62 6.27
CA VAL A 227 -4.17 22.21 4.96
C VAL A 227 -3.90 23.42 4.08
N GLU A 228 -3.06 23.23 3.07
CA GLU A 228 -2.84 24.24 2.02
C GLU A 228 -4.17 24.64 1.36
N GLY A 229 -4.48 25.92 1.33
CA GLY A 229 -5.69 26.49 0.74
C GLY A 229 -5.44 27.09 -0.63
N VAL A 230 -6.27 26.73 -1.62
CA VAL A 230 -6.23 27.29 -2.97
C VAL A 230 -7.55 28.00 -3.28
N THR A 231 -7.47 29.14 -3.98
CA THR A 231 -8.67 29.87 -4.42
C THR A 231 -9.40 29.13 -5.53
N HIS A 232 -10.71 29.30 -5.59
CA HIS A 232 -11.53 28.78 -6.69
C HIS A 232 -11.39 29.60 -7.97
N SER A 233 -11.04 30.90 -7.84
CA SER A 233 -10.90 31.82 -8.99
C SER A 233 -9.56 31.66 -9.68
N TYR A 234 -9.60 31.56 -10.99
CA TYR A 234 -8.40 31.44 -11.83
C TYR A 234 -8.63 32.10 -13.21
N ILE A 235 -7.55 32.58 -13.79
CA ILE A 235 -7.49 33.07 -15.17
C ILE A 235 -6.91 31.97 -16.04
N ARG A 236 -7.49 31.75 -17.22
CA ARG A 236 -7.00 30.79 -18.21
C ARG A 236 -6.12 31.53 -19.24
N ASN A 237 -4.82 31.28 -19.21
CA ASN A 237 -3.84 31.91 -20.09
C ASN A 237 -3.56 31.07 -21.33
N GLY A 238 -4.42 30.11 -21.66
CA GLY A 238 -4.30 29.24 -22.83
C GLY A 238 -4.03 27.79 -22.48
N THR A 239 -3.80 26.99 -23.52
CA THR A 239 -3.61 25.53 -23.39
C THR A 239 -2.41 25.06 -24.20
N THR A 240 -1.85 23.93 -23.81
CA THR A 240 -0.86 23.18 -24.58
C THR A 240 -1.19 21.68 -24.57
N THR A 241 -0.67 20.96 -25.54
CA THR A 241 -0.72 19.48 -25.58
C THR A 241 0.68 18.94 -25.34
N LEU A 242 0.80 17.97 -24.47
CA LEU A 242 2.05 17.29 -24.14
C LEU A 242 2.07 15.92 -24.82
N PHE A 243 2.94 15.74 -25.80
CA PHE A 243 3.29 14.43 -26.34
C PHE A 243 4.41 13.83 -25.50
N ALA A 244 4.30 12.54 -25.18
CA ALA A 244 5.31 11.83 -24.42
C ALA A 244 5.53 10.42 -24.97
N ALA A 245 6.78 9.97 -24.89
CA ALA A 245 7.21 8.61 -25.19
C ALA A 245 7.99 8.09 -23.98
N LEU A 246 7.41 7.15 -23.28
CA LEU A 246 8.01 6.49 -22.12
C LEU A 246 8.76 5.24 -22.59
N GLU A 247 10.05 5.19 -22.34
CA GLU A 247 10.85 3.99 -22.56
C GLU A 247 10.59 2.98 -21.43
N VAL A 248 10.14 1.79 -21.79
CA VAL A 248 9.73 0.76 -20.81
C VAL A 248 10.91 0.27 -19.98
N ALA A 249 12.08 0.08 -20.60
CA ALA A 249 13.25 -0.49 -19.96
C ALA A 249 13.93 0.45 -18.94
N SER A 250 14.01 1.75 -19.23
CA SER A 250 14.69 2.74 -18.37
C SER A 250 13.73 3.60 -17.55
N GLY A 251 12.47 3.67 -17.95
CA GLY A 251 11.49 4.61 -17.41
C GLY A 251 11.73 6.06 -17.85
N LYS A 252 12.70 6.35 -18.73
CA LYS A 252 12.94 7.69 -19.25
C LYS A 252 11.82 8.13 -20.18
N VAL A 253 11.60 9.43 -20.27
CA VAL A 253 10.54 10.01 -21.06
C VAL A 253 11.11 11.05 -22.02
N LEU A 254 10.84 10.86 -23.31
CA LEU A 254 10.94 11.92 -24.30
C LEU A 254 9.62 12.69 -24.33
N ALA A 255 9.66 14.00 -24.14
CA ALA A 255 8.45 14.81 -24.07
C ALA A 255 8.56 16.07 -24.95
N GLN A 256 7.45 16.46 -25.56
CA GLN A 256 7.37 17.68 -26.38
C GLN A 256 6.00 18.32 -26.26
N CYS A 257 5.96 19.60 -25.90
CA CYS A 257 4.73 20.38 -25.92
C CYS A 257 4.43 20.92 -27.32
N LYS A 258 3.18 20.84 -27.73
CA LYS A 258 2.65 21.34 -29.01
C LYS A 258 1.34 22.11 -28.80
N PRO A 259 1.00 23.07 -29.64
CA PRO A 259 -0.25 23.82 -29.49
C PRO A 259 -1.51 22.99 -29.78
N LYS A 260 -1.40 21.92 -30.57
CA LYS A 260 -2.52 21.05 -30.97
C LYS A 260 -2.10 19.59 -30.94
N HIS A 261 -3.11 18.68 -31.01
CA HIS A 261 -2.92 17.23 -30.99
C HIS A 261 -3.41 16.57 -32.31
N ARG A 262 -3.07 17.16 -33.44
CA ARG A 262 -3.42 16.64 -34.77
C ARG A 262 -2.33 15.69 -35.29
N HIS A 263 -2.64 14.99 -36.37
CA HIS A 263 -1.68 14.08 -37.01
C HIS A 263 -0.35 14.75 -37.42
N GLN A 264 -0.37 16.08 -37.71
CA GLN A 264 0.85 16.82 -38.03
C GLN A 264 1.80 16.92 -36.85
N GLU A 265 1.26 17.28 -35.69
CA GLU A 265 2.01 17.38 -34.43
C GLU A 265 2.49 16.00 -33.98
N PHE A 266 1.68 14.97 -34.09
CA PHE A 266 2.08 13.60 -33.85
C PHE A 266 3.21 13.13 -34.76
N LEU A 267 3.12 13.40 -36.07
CA LEU A 267 4.19 13.07 -36.99
C LEU A 267 5.50 13.83 -36.69
N GLN A 268 5.41 15.08 -36.23
CA GLN A 268 6.59 15.84 -35.79
C GLN A 268 7.20 15.20 -34.54
N PHE A 269 6.35 14.69 -33.65
CA PHE A 269 6.81 13.99 -32.45
C PHE A 269 7.47 12.64 -32.77
N LEU A 270 6.94 11.86 -33.71
CA LEU A 270 7.59 10.64 -34.21
C LEU A 270 8.97 10.94 -34.82
N LYS A 271 9.10 12.05 -35.59
CA LYS A 271 10.39 12.52 -36.11
C LYS A 271 11.35 12.94 -34.98
N HIS A 272 10.80 13.49 -33.88
CA HIS A 272 11.60 13.83 -32.70
C HIS A 272 12.12 12.55 -32.01
N ILE A 273 11.31 11.52 -31.89
CA ILE A 273 11.72 10.20 -31.38
C ILE A 273 12.84 9.64 -32.28
N ASP A 274 12.64 9.65 -33.60
CA ASP A 274 13.62 9.12 -34.57
C ASP A 274 15.01 9.76 -34.48
N LYS A 275 15.07 11.05 -34.07
CA LYS A 275 16.33 11.77 -33.85
C LYS A 275 17.04 11.43 -32.53
N ASN A 276 16.27 11.04 -31.50
CA ASN A 276 16.78 10.86 -30.17
C ASN A 276 17.01 9.37 -29.80
N VAL A 277 16.54 8.44 -30.61
CA VAL A 277 16.74 7.00 -30.41
C VAL A 277 17.91 6.53 -31.28
N PRO A 278 18.85 5.70 -30.75
CA PRO A 278 19.94 5.10 -31.52
C PRO A 278 19.44 4.44 -32.79
N LYS A 279 20.21 4.57 -33.88
CA LYS A 279 19.76 4.15 -35.21
C LYS A 279 19.86 2.66 -35.47
N ASP A 280 20.62 1.99 -34.66
CA ASP A 280 20.87 0.54 -34.66
C ASP A 280 19.77 -0.26 -33.95
N LEU A 281 18.89 0.43 -33.20
CA LEU A 281 17.79 -0.21 -32.49
C LEU A 281 16.50 -0.21 -33.30
N ASP A 282 15.76 -1.31 -33.23
CA ASP A 282 14.36 -1.33 -33.63
C ASP A 282 13.48 -0.60 -32.61
N ILE A 283 12.38 -0.03 -33.06
CA ILE A 283 11.49 0.78 -32.23
C ILE A 283 10.10 0.16 -32.24
N HIS A 284 9.69 -0.35 -31.09
CA HIS A 284 8.33 -0.83 -30.86
C HIS A 284 7.52 0.29 -30.20
N LEU A 285 6.50 0.80 -30.90
CA LEU A 285 5.63 1.86 -30.41
C LEU A 285 4.31 1.27 -29.91
N VAL A 286 4.05 1.35 -28.63
CA VAL A 286 2.73 1.10 -28.05
C VAL A 286 1.95 2.41 -28.05
N VAL A 287 0.89 2.48 -28.85
CA VAL A 287 0.04 3.68 -29.03
C VAL A 287 -1.43 3.32 -28.83
N ASP A 288 -2.24 4.33 -28.49
CA ASP A 288 -3.68 4.12 -28.42
C ASP A 288 -4.34 3.97 -29.80
N ASN A 289 -5.58 3.49 -29.81
CA ASN A 289 -6.32 3.23 -31.03
C ASN A 289 -6.99 4.50 -31.60
N TYR A 290 -6.40 5.68 -31.41
CA TYR A 290 -6.97 6.95 -31.82
C TYR A 290 -6.77 7.24 -33.32
N GLY A 291 -7.73 7.93 -33.92
CA GLY A 291 -7.74 8.21 -35.38
C GLY A 291 -6.53 9.01 -35.88
N THR A 292 -5.98 9.89 -35.05
CA THR A 292 -4.78 10.69 -35.37
C THR A 292 -3.57 9.80 -35.65
N HIS A 293 -3.39 8.72 -34.89
CA HIS A 293 -2.27 7.79 -35.04
C HIS A 293 -2.40 6.93 -36.30
N LYS A 294 -3.61 6.77 -36.83
CA LYS A 294 -3.92 5.99 -38.04
C LYS A 294 -4.03 6.82 -39.30
N HIS A 295 -3.73 8.13 -39.23
CA HIS A 295 -3.84 9.02 -40.40
C HIS A 295 -2.86 8.59 -41.50
N GLU A 296 -3.27 8.72 -42.76
CA GLU A 296 -2.54 8.26 -43.93
C GLU A 296 -1.07 8.78 -43.99
N LYS A 297 -0.85 10.04 -43.67
CA LYS A 297 0.51 10.62 -43.62
C LYS A 297 1.40 9.98 -42.56
N VAL A 298 0.84 9.57 -41.41
CA VAL A 298 1.55 8.88 -40.37
C VAL A 298 1.90 7.45 -40.80
N LYS A 299 0.92 6.73 -41.35
CA LYS A 299 1.14 5.38 -41.88
C LYS A 299 2.19 5.34 -42.95
N ARG A 300 2.15 6.29 -43.91
CA ARG A 300 3.13 6.41 -44.99
C ARG A 300 4.55 6.67 -44.49
N TRP A 301 4.67 7.54 -43.49
CA TRP A 301 5.97 7.79 -42.85
C TRP A 301 6.50 6.56 -42.12
N LEU A 302 5.65 5.89 -41.34
CA LEU A 302 6.03 4.64 -40.65
C LEU A 302 6.42 3.53 -41.65
N ALA A 303 5.68 3.34 -42.71
CA ALA A 303 6.00 2.39 -43.76
C ALA A 303 7.36 2.65 -44.44
N SER A 304 7.83 3.91 -44.47
CA SER A 304 9.16 4.27 -44.98
C SER A 304 10.29 3.94 -43.98
N LYS A 305 9.97 3.57 -42.75
CA LYS A 305 10.93 3.33 -41.67
C LYS A 305 10.87 1.85 -41.21
N LYS A 306 11.73 0.98 -41.78
CA LYS A 306 11.71 -0.48 -41.51
C LYS A 306 11.86 -0.86 -40.02
N ARG A 307 12.56 0.00 -39.26
CA ARG A 307 12.81 -0.23 -37.83
C ARG A 307 11.64 0.10 -36.91
N TYR A 308 10.51 0.60 -37.44
CA TYR A 308 9.35 0.97 -36.63
C TYR A 308 8.27 -0.11 -36.69
N HIS A 309 7.89 -0.62 -35.50
CA HIS A 309 6.84 -1.59 -35.30
C HIS A 309 5.76 -0.97 -34.41
N ILE A 310 4.54 -0.87 -34.93
CA ILE A 310 3.42 -0.24 -34.19
C ILE A 310 2.50 -1.28 -33.59
N HIS A 311 2.17 -1.09 -32.30
CA HIS A 311 1.28 -1.92 -31.51
C HIS A 311 0.14 -1.05 -30.98
N TYR A 312 -1.07 -1.28 -31.49
CA TYR A 312 -2.24 -0.52 -31.07
C TYR A 312 -2.90 -1.14 -29.85
N THR A 313 -3.16 -0.34 -28.80
CA THR A 313 -3.99 -0.82 -27.69
C THR A 313 -5.40 -1.13 -28.16
N PRO A 314 -6.12 -2.08 -27.51
CA PRO A 314 -7.53 -2.27 -27.79
C PRO A 314 -8.32 -1.01 -27.49
N THR A 315 -9.42 -0.81 -28.18
CA THR A 315 -10.35 0.30 -27.92
C THR A 315 -10.80 0.27 -26.46
N TYR A 316 -10.80 1.42 -25.78
CA TYR A 316 -11.10 1.58 -24.35
C TYR A 316 -10.13 0.86 -23.40
N ALA A 317 -8.91 0.58 -23.82
CA ALA A 317 -7.89 -0.06 -23.01
C ALA A 317 -6.61 0.78 -22.90
N SER A 318 -6.72 2.11 -22.78
CA SER A 318 -5.59 3.03 -22.59
C SER A 318 -4.75 2.70 -21.36
N TRP A 319 -5.34 2.02 -20.34
CA TRP A 319 -4.62 1.53 -19.17
C TRP A 319 -3.49 0.54 -19.49
N LEU A 320 -3.45 -0.04 -20.67
CA LEU A 320 -2.32 -0.84 -21.17
C LEU A 320 -1.13 0.06 -21.57
N ASN A 321 -1.36 1.31 -21.89
CA ASN A 321 -0.30 2.24 -22.27
C ASN A 321 0.36 2.82 -21.00
N GLN A 322 1.59 2.39 -20.68
CA GLN A 322 2.26 2.78 -19.43
C GLN A 322 2.56 4.28 -19.34
N VAL A 323 2.60 5.03 -20.44
CA VAL A 323 2.82 6.48 -20.40
C VAL A 323 1.71 7.22 -19.65
N GLU A 324 0.50 6.65 -19.57
CA GLU A 324 -0.60 7.19 -18.78
C GLU A 324 -0.28 7.29 -17.28
N ILE A 325 0.52 6.35 -16.76
CA ILE A 325 1.03 6.41 -15.39
C ILE A 325 1.89 7.66 -15.20
N TRP A 326 2.78 7.93 -16.14
CA TRP A 326 3.64 9.11 -16.12
C TRP A 326 2.84 10.41 -16.25
N PHE A 327 1.81 10.45 -17.12
CA PHE A 327 0.87 11.58 -17.17
C PHE A 327 0.15 11.82 -15.84
N GLY A 328 -0.17 10.77 -15.11
CA GLY A 328 -0.67 10.87 -13.74
C GLY A 328 0.34 11.54 -12.81
N ILE A 329 1.60 11.10 -12.86
CA ILE A 329 2.69 11.62 -12.02
C ILE A 329 2.96 13.10 -12.28
N ILE A 330 3.15 13.52 -13.54
CA ILE A 330 3.41 14.93 -13.87
C ILE A 330 2.21 15.82 -13.52
N THR A 331 0.99 15.32 -13.73
CA THR A 331 -0.23 16.05 -13.36
C THR A 331 -0.27 16.33 -11.86
N GLN A 332 0.00 15.33 -11.04
CA GLN A 332 -0.04 15.45 -9.58
C GLN A 332 1.09 16.33 -9.03
N LYS A 333 2.31 16.15 -9.57
CA LYS A 333 3.51 16.75 -8.99
C LYS A 333 3.84 18.14 -9.54
N ALA A 334 3.51 18.42 -10.82
CA ALA A 334 3.93 19.65 -11.46
C ALA A 334 2.76 20.55 -11.94
N ILE A 335 1.65 19.95 -12.40
CA ILE A 335 0.61 20.73 -13.08
C ILE A 335 -0.53 21.13 -12.11
N ARG A 336 -1.07 20.19 -11.34
CA ARG A 336 -2.32 20.37 -10.60
C ARG A 336 -2.29 21.53 -9.60
N ARG A 337 -1.16 21.75 -8.93
CA ARG A 337 -0.97 22.82 -7.94
C ARG A 337 -0.20 24.01 -8.49
N GLY A 338 0.23 23.95 -9.74
CA GLY A 338 0.98 25.02 -10.40
C GLY A 338 0.10 26.25 -10.66
N THR A 339 0.75 27.41 -10.66
CA THR A 339 0.18 28.68 -11.10
C THR A 339 1.01 29.17 -12.27
N PHE A 340 0.38 29.44 -13.42
CA PHE A 340 1.06 29.71 -14.67
C PHE A 340 0.50 30.96 -15.32
N ARG A 341 1.31 32.02 -15.39
CA ARG A 341 0.94 33.30 -15.98
C ARG A 341 0.90 33.28 -17.51
N SER A 342 1.48 32.23 -18.11
CA SER A 342 1.49 32.03 -19.54
C SER A 342 1.61 30.57 -19.93
N VAL A 343 1.26 30.22 -21.16
CA VAL A 343 1.54 28.89 -21.73
C VAL A 343 3.04 28.59 -21.74
N LYS A 344 3.89 29.60 -21.91
CA LYS A 344 5.35 29.45 -21.87
C LYS A 344 5.83 29.00 -20.49
N ASP A 345 5.29 29.57 -19.41
CA ASP A 345 5.63 29.17 -18.04
C ASP A 345 5.25 27.71 -17.77
N LEU A 346 4.04 27.32 -18.22
CA LEU A 346 3.58 25.93 -18.13
C LEU A 346 4.53 24.98 -18.90
N ILE A 347 4.93 25.31 -20.12
CA ILE A 347 5.87 24.51 -20.93
C ILE A 347 7.23 24.41 -20.24
N THR A 348 7.73 25.50 -19.68
CA THR A 348 9.00 25.51 -18.91
C THR A 348 8.90 24.59 -17.69
N CYS A 349 7.81 24.67 -16.93
CA CYS A 349 7.57 23.79 -15.79
C CYS A 349 7.54 22.30 -16.21
N ILE A 350 6.83 21.97 -17.28
CA ILE A 350 6.76 20.60 -17.83
C ILE A 350 8.15 20.10 -18.21
N LYS A 351 8.95 20.94 -18.88
CA LYS A 351 10.32 20.60 -19.30
C LYS A 351 11.22 20.36 -18.10
N THR A 352 11.27 21.30 -17.15
CA THR A 352 12.07 21.17 -15.92
C THR A 352 11.71 19.92 -15.14
N PHE A 353 10.40 19.63 -15.02
CA PHE A 353 9.95 18.40 -14.38
C PHE A 353 10.42 17.15 -15.12
N THR A 354 10.30 17.13 -16.46
CA THR A 354 10.72 15.97 -17.28
C THR A 354 12.23 15.73 -17.16
N ASP A 355 13.04 16.78 -17.22
CA ASP A 355 14.50 16.69 -17.08
C ASP A 355 14.89 16.15 -15.68
N SER A 356 14.27 16.68 -14.62
CA SER A 356 14.45 16.20 -13.25
C SER A 356 13.98 14.75 -13.06
N TYR A 357 12.85 14.37 -13.64
CA TYR A 357 12.33 13.02 -13.61
C TYR A 357 13.30 12.03 -14.28
N ASN A 358 13.81 12.39 -15.47
CA ASN A 358 14.73 11.56 -16.24
C ASN A 358 16.08 11.33 -15.54
N SER A 359 16.52 12.27 -14.71
CA SER A 359 17.76 12.13 -13.91
C SER A 359 17.66 11.00 -12.87
N ASN A 360 16.46 10.67 -12.41
CA ASN A 360 16.19 9.65 -11.41
C ASN A 360 15.09 8.67 -11.87
N SER A 361 14.94 8.48 -13.18
CA SER A 361 13.92 7.60 -13.74
C SER A 361 14.09 6.15 -13.29
N ARG A 362 12.97 5.46 -13.10
CA ARG A 362 12.91 4.02 -12.84
C ARG A 362 11.83 3.40 -13.73
N PRO A 363 12.06 2.20 -14.25
CA PRO A 363 11.05 1.52 -15.06
C PRO A 363 9.78 1.24 -14.25
N PHE A 364 8.64 1.29 -14.92
CA PHE A 364 7.39 0.78 -14.38
C PHE A 364 7.36 -0.73 -14.64
N VAL A 365 7.54 -1.51 -13.57
CA VAL A 365 7.56 -2.97 -13.67
C VAL A 365 6.14 -3.49 -13.93
N TRP A 366 5.94 -4.08 -15.10
CA TRP A 366 4.69 -4.75 -15.43
C TRP A 366 4.70 -6.16 -14.87
N THR A 367 3.70 -6.52 -14.04
CA THR A 367 3.64 -7.81 -13.35
C THR A 367 2.46 -8.69 -13.77
N ALA A 368 1.46 -8.13 -14.45
CA ALA A 368 0.26 -8.87 -14.83
C ALA A 368 0.48 -9.64 -16.13
N THR A 369 0.19 -10.93 -16.15
CA THR A 369 0.16 -11.71 -17.39
C THR A 369 -1.10 -11.44 -18.20
N ALA A 370 -1.05 -11.62 -19.51
CA ALA A 370 -2.21 -11.46 -20.38
C ALA A 370 -3.40 -12.33 -19.92
N ASP A 371 -3.13 -13.58 -19.56
CA ASP A 371 -4.18 -14.51 -19.10
C ASP A 371 -4.81 -14.06 -17.79
N SER A 372 -4.03 -13.51 -16.84
CA SER A 372 -4.58 -12.95 -15.59
C SER A 372 -5.50 -11.76 -15.83
N ILE A 373 -5.17 -10.92 -16.81
CA ILE A 373 -5.99 -9.79 -17.24
C ILE A 373 -7.30 -10.28 -17.86
N LEU A 374 -7.20 -11.22 -18.81
CA LEU A 374 -8.35 -11.79 -19.50
C LEU A 374 -9.32 -12.50 -18.54
N GLN A 375 -8.79 -13.24 -17.56
CA GLN A 375 -9.59 -13.86 -16.51
C GLN A 375 -10.34 -12.83 -15.65
N LYS A 376 -9.71 -11.73 -15.27
CA LYS A 376 -10.36 -10.64 -14.53
C LYS A 376 -11.49 -10.01 -15.34
N ILE A 377 -11.27 -9.75 -16.62
CA ILE A 377 -12.29 -9.21 -17.54
C ILE A 377 -13.44 -10.18 -17.69
N LYS A 378 -13.18 -11.48 -17.88
CA LYS A 378 -14.21 -12.52 -17.96
C LYS A 378 -15.07 -12.58 -16.69
N ARG A 379 -14.47 -12.43 -15.49
CA ARG A 379 -15.23 -12.34 -14.23
C ARG A 379 -16.14 -11.11 -14.19
N ILE A 380 -15.64 -9.95 -14.61
CA ILE A 380 -16.44 -8.72 -14.67
C ILE A 380 -17.60 -8.91 -15.65
N PHE A 381 -17.34 -9.51 -16.81
CA PHE A 381 -18.39 -9.79 -17.82
C PHE A 381 -19.51 -10.66 -17.26
N LYS A 382 -19.14 -11.73 -16.54
CA LYS A 382 -20.12 -12.60 -15.84
C LYS A 382 -20.93 -11.84 -14.78
N LEU A 383 -20.30 -10.94 -14.02
CA LEU A 383 -21.01 -10.13 -13.02
C LEU A 383 -22.03 -9.16 -13.63
N ILE A 384 -21.76 -8.67 -14.85
CA ILE A 384 -22.65 -7.72 -15.54
C ILE A 384 -23.82 -8.44 -16.22
N HIS A 385 -23.58 -9.61 -16.81
CA HIS A 385 -24.58 -10.33 -17.63
C HIS A 385 -25.21 -11.51 -16.92
N GLY A 386 -24.82 -11.83 -15.68
CA GLY A 386 -25.50 -12.83 -14.86
C GLY A 386 -25.32 -14.28 -15.30
N THR A 387 -24.30 -14.59 -16.13
CA THR A 387 -24.00 -15.95 -16.63
C THR A 387 -22.59 -16.40 -16.27
#